data_d71b99f8a2dc54984bce32134a8bedbd
#
_entry.id   d71b99f8a2dc54984bce32134a8bedbd
#
_cell.length_a   1.000
_cell.length_b   1.000
_cell.length_c   1.000
_cell.angle_alpha   90.00
_cell.angle_beta   90.00
_cell.angle_gamma   90.00
#
_symmetry.space_group_name_H-M   'P 1'
#
loop_
_entity.id
_entity.type
_entity.pdbx_description
1 polymer ?
#
loop_
_entity_poly.entity_id
_entity_poly.type
_entity_poly.pdbx_seq_one_letter_code
_entity_poly.pdbx_strand_id
1 'polypeptide(L)'
;VLNKVDLPASDLEKTKTQIEEVIGIDTEGAVPCSGKTGEGINDILEQIITVLPGPKGEGSGDLKCLLVDSWYDTYLGVVILVRVIDGKISKNMKIKMMSTNQEYIVEKVGVFTPKATDINQLNAGEIGFITTGIKVLSETKVGDTICDATKPLKEALPGFKPSKPVVFCGLFPVDSSEYQKLKDGLAKLQLNDASFSFEPES
;
A
#
# COMPACT_ATOMS: atom_id res chain seq x y z
N VAL A 1 8.81 2.23 19.45
CA VAL A 1 9.20 3.64 19.39
C VAL A 1 8.28 4.45 20.30
N LEU A 2 8.84 5.29 21.19
CA LEU A 2 8.09 6.18 22.09
C LEU A 2 8.20 7.61 21.57
N ASN A 3 7.15 8.06 20.86
CA ASN A 3 7.16 9.37 20.21
C ASN A 3 6.62 10.48 21.11
N LYS A 4 6.90 11.75 20.71
CA LYS A 4 6.47 12.98 21.37
C LYS A 4 7.18 13.25 22.71
N VAL A 5 8.46 12.88 22.84
CA VAL A 5 9.25 13.13 24.05
C VAL A 5 9.50 14.62 24.33
N ASP A 6 9.29 15.46 23.31
CA ASP A 6 9.37 16.93 23.41
C ASP A 6 8.22 17.58 24.21
N LEU A 7 7.17 16.83 24.52
CA LEU A 7 6.04 17.38 25.27
C LEU A 7 6.33 17.41 26.77
N PRO A 8 5.97 18.50 27.50
CA PRO A 8 6.20 18.61 28.94
C PRO A 8 5.51 17.53 29.78
N ALA A 9 4.44 16.92 29.26
CA ALA A 9 3.70 15.85 29.93
C ALA A 9 4.21 14.45 29.52
N SER A 10 5.31 14.36 28.80
CA SER A 10 5.90 13.07 28.41
C SER A 10 6.51 12.37 29.62
N ASP A 11 6.07 11.13 29.85
CA ASP A 11 6.57 10.26 30.91
C ASP A 11 6.93 8.89 30.29
N LEU A 12 8.21 8.72 30.00
CA LEU A 12 8.71 7.54 29.32
C LEU A 12 8.57 6.27 30.18
N GLU A 13 8.91 6.34 31.45
CA GLU A 13 8.89 5.18 32.34
C GLU A 13 7.46 4.70 32.59
N LYS A 14 6.54 5.61 32.83
CA LYS A 14 5.11 5.28 32.95
C LYS A 14 4.58 4.65 31.67
N THR A 15 4.97 5.19 30.51
CA THR A 15 4.51 4.66 29.22
C THR A 15 5.06 3.24 28.98
N LYS A 16 6.34 2.98 29.29
CA LYS A 16 6.94 1.67 29.19
C LYS A 16 6.22 0.67 30.09
N THR A 17 6.05 1.01 31.37
CA THR A 17 5.32 0.17 32.32
C THR A 17 3.91 -0.17 31.83
N GLN A 18 3.17 0.81 31.31
CA GLN A 18 1.83 0.56 30.76
C GLN A 18 1.86 -0.38 29.55
N ILE A 19 2.85 -0.26 28.65
CA ILE A 19 2.98 -1.15 27.49
C ILE A 19 3.27 -2.60 27.97
N GLU A 20 4.15 -2.76 28.94
CA GLU A 20 4.51 -4.07 29.48
C GLU A 20 3.35 -4.73 30.24
N GLU A 21 2.70 -3.98 31.15
CA GLU A 21 1.63 -4.52 32.00
C GLU A 21 0.32 -4.75 31.24
N VAL A 22 -0.06 -3.84 30.31
CA VAL A 22 -1.37 -3.88 29.65
C VAL A 22 -1.30 -4.64 28.32
N ILE A 23 -0.22 -4.48 27.55
CA ILE A 23 -0.08 -5.06 26.22
C ILE A 23 0.80 -6.31 26.22
N GLY A 24 1.70 -6.44 27.21
CA GLY A 24 2.62 -7.57 27.34
C GLY A 24 3.78 -7.53 26.34
N ILE A 25 4.19 -6.35 25.88
CA ILE A 25 5.30 -6.16 24.96
C ILE A 25 6.49 -5.62 25.74
N ASP A 26 7.64 -6.27 25.60
CA ASP A 26 8.90 -5.81 26.16
C ASP A 26 9.30 -4.45 25.56
N THR A 27 9.71 -3.52 26.43
CA THR A 27 10.09 -2.16 26.05
C THR A 27 11.59 -1.87 26.21
N GLU A 28 12.43 -2.86 26.54
CA GLU A 28 13.86 -2.68 26.73
C GLU A 28 14.53 -2.01 25.51
N GLY A 29 14.16 -2.44 24.30
CA GLY A 29 14.63 -1.87 23.03
C GLY A 29 13.83 -0.66 22.52
N ALA A 30 12.95 -0.07 23.30
CA ALA A 30 12.11 1.04 22.83
C ALA A 30 12.92 2.34 22.71
N VAL A 31 12.94 2.92 21.50
CA VAL A 31 13.64 4.17 21.20
C VAL A 31 12.73 5.36 21.48
N PRO A 32 13.12 6.28 22.39
CA PRO A 32 12.43 7.55 22.57
C PRO A 32 12.73 8.50 21.40
N CYS A 33 11.73 9.22 20.91
CA CYS A 33 11.91 10.15 19.80
C CYS A 33 10.92 11.31 19.81
N SER A 34 11.21 12.30 18.98
CA SER A 34 10.28 13.36 18.62
C SER A 34 10.30 13.60 17.10
N GLY A 35 9.21 13.26 16.45
CA GLY A 35 9.03 13.59 15.03
C GLY A 35 8.96 15.10 14.76
N LYS A 36 8.73 15.92 15.80
CA LYS A 36 8.70 17.37 15.69
C LYS A 36 10.10 17.99 15.74
N THR A 37 10.94 17.54 16.66
CA THR A 37 12.28 18.09 16.89
C THR A 37 13.39 17.35 16.12
N GLY A 38 13.12 16.12 15.70
CA GLY A 38 14.10 15.25 15.08
C GLY A 38 14.91 14.43 16.08
N GLU A 39 14.69 14.58 17.38
CA GLU A 39 15.37 13.81 18.43
C GLU A 39 15.08 12.32 18.28
N GLY A 40 16.13 11.47 18.41
CA GLY A 40 16.04 10.01 18.34
C GLY A 40 15.73 9.43 16.96
N ILE A 41 15.58 10.25 15.90
CA ILE A 41 15.23 9.74 14.56
C ILE A 41 16.33 8.87 13.98
N ASN A 42 17.61 9.26 14.14
CA ASN A 42 18.73 8.45 13.67
C ASN A 42 18.81 7.10 14.39
N ASP A 43 18.54 7.09 15.69
CA ASP A 43 18.52 5.86 16.48
C ASP A 43 17.44 4.89 16.02
N ILE A 44 16.26 5.41 15.62
CA ILE A 44 15.18 4.61 15.02
C ILE A 44 15.64 4.00 13.69
N LEU A 45 16.29 4.78 12.82
CA LEU A 45 16.78 4.30 11.54
C LEU A 45 17.84 3.21 11.71
N GLU A 46 18.76 3.38 12.65
CA GLU A 46 19.77 2.36 12.99
C GLU A 46 19.12 1.09 13.58
N GLN A 47 18.11 1.23 14.43
CA GLN A 47 17.36 0.10 14.96
C GLN A 47 16.64 -0.66 13.85
N ILE A 48 16.04 0.02 12.88
CA ILE A 48 15.40 -0.62 11.73
C ILE A 48 16.42 -1.46 10.95
N ILE A 49 17.62 -0.91 10.69
CA ILE A 49 18.66 -1.59 9.91
C ILE A 49 19.24 -2.80 10.67
N THR A 50 19.43 -2.66 11.98
CA THR A 50 20.12 -3.68 12.79
C THR A 50 19.21 -4.79 13.29
N VAL A 51 17.94 -4.48 13.59
CA VAL A 51 17.02 -5.42 14.26
C VAL A 51 16.06 -6.08 13.28
N LEU A 52 15.60 -5.35 12.25
CA LEU A 52 14.63 -5.93 11.32
C LEU A 52 15.33 -6.82 10.28
N PRO A 53 14.80 -8.04 10.04
CA PRO A 53 15.33 -8.88 8.98
C PRO A 53 15.06 -8.23 7.62
N GLY A 54 15.98 -8.38 6.68
CA GLY A 54 15.77 -7.99 5.30
C GLY A 54 14.60 -8.72 4.66
N PRO A 55 14.04 -8.17 3.57
CA PRO A 55 12.96 -8.83 2.84
C PRO A 55 13.43 -10.20 2.32
N LYS A 56 12.54 -11.20 2.46
CA LYS A 56 12.77 -12.54 1.91
C LYS A 56 12.28 -12.55 0.47
N GLY A 57 13.02 -13.23 -0.43
CA GLY A 57 12.62 -13.41 -1.81
C GLY A 57 13.76 -13.93 -2.69
N GLU A 58 13.42 -14.60 -3.77
CA GLU A 58 14.39 -15.14 -4.73
C GLU A 58 14.40 -14.29 -6.01
N GLY A 59 15.49 -13.57 -6.26
CA GLY A 59 15.63 -12.72 -7.45
C GLY A 59 15.62 -13.47 -8.78
N SER A 60 15.97 -14.77 -8.78
CA SER A 60 16.00 -15.64 -9.95
C SER A 60 14.71 -16.45 -10.16
N GLY A 61 13.74 -16.35 -9.25
CA GLY A 61 12.46 -17.05 -9.31
C GLY A 61 11.49 -16.48 -10.34
N ASP A 62 10.37 -17.17 -10.54
CA ASP A 62 9.25 -16.66 -11.32
C ASP A 62 8.66 -15.41 -10.62
N LEU A 63 8.20 -14.44 -11.40
CA LEU A 63 7.62 -13.22 -10.85
C LEU A 63 6.42 -13.52 -9.98
N LYS A 64 6.52 -13.16 -8.70
CA LYS A 64 5.41 -13.09 -7.75
C LYS A 64 5.38 -11.66 -7.18
N CYS A 65 4.36 -10.94 -7.52
CA CYS A 65 4.24 -9.55 -7.13
C CYS A 65 2.86 -9.30 -6.53
N LEU A 66 2.82 -8.63 -5.39
CA LEU A 66 1.58 -8.28 -4.70
C LEU A 66 1.19 -6.84 -5.09
N LEU A 67 -0.05 -6.66 -5.53
CA LEU A 67 -0.67 -5.35 -5.71
C LEU A 67 -1.04 -4.82 -4.32
N VAL A 68 -0.34 -3.77 -3.87
CA VAL A 68 -0.50 -3.19 -2.53
C VAL A 68 -1.56 -2.10 -2.54
N ASP A 69 -1.56 -1.27 -3.58
CA ASP A 69 -2.49 -0.15 -3.74
C ASP A 69 -2.60 0.25 -5.21
N SER A 70 -3.63 1.01 -5.56
CA SER A 70 -3.76 1.59 -6.89
C SER A 70 -4.54 2.89 -6.83
N TRP A 71 -4.17 3.87 -7.66
CA TRP A 71 -4.86 5.15 -7.78
C TRP A 71 -4.81 5.68 -9.21
N TYR A 72 -5.67 6.63 -9.48
CA TYR A 72 -5.68 7.31 -10.75
C TYR A 72 -4.87 8.60 -10.68
N ASP A 73 -3.89 8.72 -11.55
CA ASP A 73 -3.11 9.94 -11.78
C ASP A 73 -3.51 10.55 -13.12
N THR A 74 -3.69 11.86 -13.16
CA THR A 74 -4.16 12.57 -14.37
C THR A 74 -3.16 12.52 -15.54
N TYR A 75 -1.88 12.28 -15.25
CA TYR A 75 -0.82 12.23 -16.26
C TYR A 75 -0.37 10.80 -16.59
N LEU A 76 -0.37 9.92 -15.59
CA LEU A 76 0.13 8.55 -15.70
C LEU A 76 -0.97 7.52 -15.92
N GLY A 77 -2.24 7.91 -15.77
CA GLY A 77 -3.36 6.97 -15.76
C GLY A 77 -3.43 6.20 -14.45
N VAL A 78 -3.76 4.92 -14.51
CA VAL A 78 -3.76 4.05 -13.33
C VAL A 78 -2.34 3.71 -12.94
N VAL A 79 -1.95 4.14 -11.74
CA VAL A 79 -0.68 3.81 -11.08
C VAL A 79 -0.92 2.69 -10.09
N ILE A 80 -0.12 1.65 -10.16
CA ILE A 80 -0.24 0.47 -9.31
C ILE A 80 0.99 0.38 -8.42
N LEU A 81 0.79 0.46 -7.10
CA LEU A 81 1.83 0.21 -6.11
C LEU A 81 2.01 -1.29 -5.94
N VAL A 82 3.22 -1.76 -6.09
CA VAL A 82 3.53 -3.19 -6.09
C VAL A 82 4.65 -3.51 -5.11
N ARG A 83 4.57 -4.71 -4.52
CA ARG A 83 5.67 -5.33 -3.79
C ARG A 83 6.11 -6.57 -4.53
N VAL A 84 7.34 -6.62 -4.98
CA VAL A 84 7.93 -7.82 -5.59
C VAL A 84 8.32 -8.79 -4.49
N ILE A 85 7.72 -9.97 -4.48
CA ILE A 85 8.01 -11.04 -3.52
C ILE A 85 9.15 -11.91 -4.06
N ASP A 86 8.99 -12.43 -5.30
CA ASP A 86 10.02 -13.22 -6.00
C ASP A 86 10.17 -12.71 -7.43
N GLY A 87 11.33 -13.00 -8.03
CA GLY A 87 11.64 -12.59 -9.39
C GLY A 87 11.89 -11.10 -9.53
N LYS A 88 11.51 -10.55 -10.66
CA LYS A 88 11.64 -9.13 -10.98
C LYS A 88 10.57 -8.66 -11.94
N ILE A 89 10.22 -7.37 -11.88
CA ILE A 89 9.33 -6.71 -12.84
C ILE A 89 10.09 -5.59 -13.54
N SER A 90 9.98 -5.50 -14.85
CA SER A 90 10.69 -4.54 -15.66
C SER A 90 9.81 -3.89 -16.72
N LYS A 91 10.26 -2.76 -17.26
CA LYS A 91 9.60 -2.08 -18.36
C LYS A 91 9.47 -3.01 -19.58
N ASN A 92 8.36 -2.89 -20.30
CA ASN A 92 7.97 -3.71 -21.47
C ASN A 92 7.69 -5.18 -21.15
N MET A 93 7.72 -5.60 -19.89
CA MET A 93 7.34 -6.95 -19.48
C MET A 93 5.83 -7.14 -19.64
N LYS A 94 5.42 -8.29 -20.13
CA LYS A 94 4.01 -8.67 -20.20
C LYS A 94 3.61 -9.35 -18.90
N ILE A 95 2.71 -8.73 -18.17
CA ILE A 95 2.25 -9.21 -16.88
C ILE A 95 0.79 -9.65 -16.95
N LYS A 96 0.39 -10.47 -15.97
CA LYS A 96 -0.98 -10.96 -15.82
C LYS A 96 -1.47 -10.71 -14.41
N MET A 97 -2.67 -10.11 -14.30
CA MET A 97 -3.43 -10.01 -13.06
C MET A 97 -4.15 -11.33 -12.82
N MET A 98 -3.90 -11.98 -11.68
CA MET A 98 -4.45 -13.33 -11.45
C MET A 98 -5.95 -13.31 -11.13
N SER A 99 -6.48 -12.26 -10.50
CA SER A 99 -7.90 -12.18 -10.17
C SER A 99 -8.81 -11.99 -11.40
N THR A 100 -8.36 -11.21 -12.38
CA THR A 100 -9.13 -10.89 -13.60
C THR A 100 -8.70 -11.71 -14.81
N ASN A 101 -7.55 -12.40 -14.74
CA ASN A 101 -6.89 -13.07 -15.86
C ASN A 101 -6.51 -12.13 -17.03
N GLN A 102 -6.55 -10.82 -16.83
CA GLN A 102 -6.18 -9.83 -17.83
C GLN A 102 -4.66 -9.67 -17.92
N GLU A 103 -4.19 -9.42 -19.14
CA GLU A 103 -2.77 -9.24 -19.44
C GLU A 103 -2.49 -7.81 -19.86
N TYR A 104 -1.40 -7.25 -19.37
CA TYR A 104 -0.98 -5.88 -19.61
C TYR A 104 0.52 -5.80 -19.90
N ILE A 105 0.94 -4.73 -20.57
CA ILE A 105 2.36 -4.44 -20.75
C ILE A 105 2.75 -3.35 -19.76
N VAL A 106 3.85 -3.56 -19.04
CA VAL A 106 4.42 -2.57 -18.12
C VAL A 106 5.02 -1.42 -18.93
N GLU A 107 4.44 -0.25 -18.85
CA GLU A 107 4.90 0.94 -19.56
C GLU A 107 6.01 1.66 -18.81
N LYS A 108 5.83 1.78 -17.46
CA LYS A 108 6.83 2.38 -16.57
C LYS A 108 6.98 1.56 -15.31
N VAL A 109 8.17 1.62 -14.75
CA VAL A 109 8.52 1.11 -13.42
C VAL A 109 9.20 2.24 -12.67
N GLY A 110 8.88 2.44 -11.40
CA GLY A 110 9.48 3.48 -10.60
C GLY A 110 9.37 3.26 -9.10
N VAL A 111 10.02 4.15 -8.37
CA VAL A 111 10.01 4.19 -6.89
C VAL A 111 9.71 5.61 -6.41
N PHE A 112 9.34 5.75 -5.15
CA PHE A 112 9.15 7.05 -4.51
C PHE A 112 10.35 7.36 -3.59
N THR A 113 11.14 8.42 -3.92
CA THR A 113 12.34 8.83 -3.19
C THR A 113 12.45 10.36 -2.92
N PRO A 114 11.58 11.04 -2.23
CA PRO A 114 10.14 10.85 -1.99
C PRO A 114 9.29 11.11 -3.26
N LYS A 115 9.88 11.75 -4.28
CA LYS A 115 9.20 11.97 -5.57
C LYS A 115 9.26 10.70 -6.42
N ALA A 116 8.25 10.54 -7.27
CA ALA A 116 8.25 9.46 -8.25
C ALA A 116 9.51 9.55 -9.14
N THR A 117 10.26 8.46 -9.19
CA THR A 117 11.49 8.35 -9.97
C THR A 117 11.42 7.08 -10.79
N ASP A 118 11.57 7.21 -12.10
CA ASP A 118 11.55 6.08 -13.02
C ASP A 118 12.83 5.25 -12.86
N ILE A 119 12.68 3.93 -12.84
CA ILE A 119 13.77 2.95 -12.80
C ILE A 119 13.54 1.86 -13.86
N ASN A 120 14.56 1.06 -14.13
CA ASN A 120 14.45 0.03 -15.16
C ASN A 120 13.68 -1.21 -14.70
N GLN A 121 13.83 -1.59 -13.43
CA GLN A 121 13.21 -2.79 -12.86
C GLN A 121 13.09 -2.67 -11.34
N LEU A 122 12.17 -3.45 -10.76
CA LEU A 122 12.09 -3.76 -9.33
C LEU A 122 12.49 -5.23 -9.14
N ASN A 123 13.29 -5.51 -8.12
CA ASN A 123 13.76 -6.84 -7.76
C ASN A 123 12.97 -7.40 -6.56
N ALA A 124 13.16 -8.68 -6.28
CA ALA A 124 12.58 -9.32 -5.09
C ALA A 124 12.89 -8.53 -3.81
N GLY A 125 11.86 -8.29 -3.00
CA GLY A 125 11.93 -7.51 -1.77
C GLY A 125 11.67 -6.01 -1.95
N GLU A 126 11.70 -5.48 -3.17
CA GLU A 126 11.49 -4.06 -3.43
C GLU A 126 10.01 -3.69 -3.56
N ILE A 127 9.71 -2.45 -3.19
CA ILE A 127 8.40 -1.81 -3.37
C ILE A 127 8.57 -0.64 -4.34
N GLY A 128 7.65 -0.52 -5.28
CA GLY A 128 7.63 0.57 -6.23
C GLY A 128 6.29 0.65 -6.95
N PHE A 129 6.23 1.44 -7.99
CA PHE A 129 5.02 1.57 -8.79
C PHE A 129 5.25 1.14 -10.23
N ILE A 130 4.18 0.70 -10.86
CA ILE A 130 4.12 0.42 -12.30
C ILE A 130 2.94 1.14 -12.94
N THR A 131 3.04 1.45 -14.22
CA THR A 131 1.91 1.84 -15.06
C THR A 131 1.77 0.86 -16.22
N THR A 132 0.54 0.59 -16.64
CA THR A 132 0.23 -0.50 -17.57
C THR A 132 -0.81 -0.12 -18.62
N GLY A 133 -1.11 1.17 -18.79
CA GLY A 133 -2.15 1.63 -19.71
C GLY A 133 -3.58 1.25 -19.31
N ILE A 134 -3.80 0.72 -18.11
CA ILE A 134 -5.13 0.48 -17.55
C ILE A 134 -5.84 1.81 -17.41
N LYS A 135 -7.08 1.89 -17.89
CA LYS A 135 -7.89 3.10 -17.87
C LYS A 135 -8.92 3.11 -16.75
N VAL A 136 -9.23 1.96 -16.19
CA VAL A 136 -10.31 1.78 -15.22
C VAL A 136 -9.77 1.10 -13.96
N LEU A 137 -9.86 1.77 -12.82
CA LEU A 137 -9.34 1.25 -11.54
C LEU A 137 -10.01 -0.08 -11.11
N SER A 138 -11.26 -0.32 -11.50
CA SER A 138 -11.93 -1.59 -11.17
C SER A 138 -11.25 -2.84 -11.75
N GLU A 139 -10.32 -2.66 -12.68
CA GLU A 139 -9.47 -3.75 -13.21
C GLU A 139 -8.28 -4.07 -12.29
N THR A 140 -8.02 -3.22 -11.27
CA THR A 140 -6.95 -3.40 -10.29
C THR A 140 -7.55 -3.66 -8.92
N LYS A 141 -7.42 -4.88 -8.43
CA LYS A 141 -7.91 -5.25 -7.10
C LYS A 141 -6.76 -5.25 -6.11
N VAL A 142 -6.87 -4.43 -5.06
CA VAL A 142 -5.88 -4.43 -3.96
C VAL A 142 -5.79 -5.82 -3.34
N GLY A 143 -4.56 -6.30 -3.17
CA GLY A 143 -4.27 -7.67 -2.74
C GLY A 143 -4.19 -8.70 -3.86
N ASP A 144 -4.39 -8.30 -5.14
CA ASP A 144 -4.21 -9.21 -6.27
C ASP A 144 -2.74 -9.61 -6.47
N THR A 145 -2.54 -10.72 -7.13
CA THR A 145 -1.23 -11.23 -7.51
C THR A 145 -0.96 -10.93 -8.97
N ILE A 146 0.20 -10.33 -9.20
CA ILE A 146 0.73 -10.05 -10.54
C ILE A 146 1.85 -11.04 -10.82
N CYS A 147 1.78 -11.71 -11.98
CA CYS A 147 2.80 -12.64 -12.45
C CYS A 147 3.22 -12.34 -13.90
N ASP A 148 4.27 -13.01 -14.36
CA ASP A 148 4.67 -13.00 -15.76
C ASP A 148 3.60 -13.71 -16.60
N ALA A 149 3.08 -13.05 -17.63
CA ALA A 149 2.07 -13.62 -18.53
C ALA A 149 2.59 -14.84 -19.31
N THR A 150 3.91 -14.90 -19.55
CA THR A 150 4.56 -16.02 -20.25
C THR A 150 4.81 -17.24 -19.35
N LYS A 151 4.84 -17.01 -18.03
CA LYS A 151 5.03 -18.02 -16.98
C LYS A 151 4.03 -17.82 -15.84
N PRO A 152 2.75 -18.04 -16.09
CA PRO A 152 1.72 -17.77 -15.11
C PRO A 152 1.88 -18.68 -13.88
N LEU A 153 1.69 -18.11 -12.70
CA LEU A 153 1.70 -18.84 -11.44
C LEU A 153 0.46 -19.75 -11.34
N LYS A 154 0.63 -20.86 -10.61
CA LYS A 154 -0.49 -21.77 -10.31
C LYS A 154 -1.36 -21.28 -9.17
N GLU A 155 -0.76 -20.61 -8.20
CA GLU A 155 -1.43 -20.14 -6.98
C GLU A 155 -1.15 -18.66 -6.76
N ALA A 156 -2.19 -17.92 -6.41
CA ALA A 156 -2.08 -16.51 -6.02
C ALA A 156 -1.49 -16.38 -4.63
N LEU A 157 -0.87 -15.23 -4.36
CA LEU A 157 -0.50 -14.84 -2.99
C LEU A 157 -1.76 -14.71 -2.13
N PRO A 158 -1.67 -14.88 -0.79
CA PRO A 158 -2.84 -14.82 0.09
C PRO A 158 -3.57 -13.47 0.08
N GLY A 159 -2.95 -12.43 -0.49
CA GLY A 159 -3.55 -11.10 -0.60
C GLY A 159 -3.83 -10.45 0.77
N PHE A 160 -4.73 -9.47 0.75
CA PHE A 160 -5.21 -8.82 1.97
C PHE A 160 -6.60 -9.37 2.35
N LYS A 161 -6.86 -9.46 3.67
CA LYS A 161 -8.21 -9.77 4.14
C LYS A 161 -9.13 -8.61 3.76
N PRO A 162 -10.32 -8.90 3.20
CA PRO A 162 -11.29 -7.85 2.91
C PRO A 162 -11.62 -7.04 4.16
N SER A 163 -11.58 -5.72 4.05
CA SER A 163 -12.06 -4.84 5.11
C SER A 163 -13.57 -5.03 5.28
N LYS A 164 -14.02 -5.23 6.52
CA LYS A 164 -15.46 -5.27 6.81
C LYS A 164 -15.89 -3.86 7.23
N PRO A 165 -16.89 -3.26 6.59
CA PRO A 165 -17.42 -1.99 7.03
C PRO A 165 -17.92 -2.09 8.49
N VAL A 166 -17.56 -1.12 9.31
CA VAL A 166 -17.97 -1.04 10.72
C VAL A 166 -18.84 0.20 10.98
N VAL A 167 -18.90 1.13 10.02
CA VAL A 167 -19.72 2.34 10.09
C VAL A 167 -20.58 2.38 8.85
N PHE A 168 -21.88 2.66 9.05
CA PHE A 168 -22.86 2.82 7.98
C PHE A 168 -23.52 4.18 8.15
N CYS A 169 -23.70 4.91 7.05
CA CYS A 169 -24.41 6.19 7.06
C CYS A 169 -25.18 6.39 5.77
N GLY A 170 -26.33 7.06 5.85
CA GLY A 170 -27.06 7.55 4.69
C GLY A 170 -26.51 8.92 4.27
N LEU A 171 -26.26 9.11 2.99
CA LEU A 171 -25.82 10.39 2.41
C LEU A 171 -26.94 10.91 1.50
N PHE A 172 -27.38 12.13 1.76
CA PHE A 172 -28.44 12.77 0.99
C PHE A 172 -27.92 14.11 0.44
N PRO A 173 -28.18 14.43 -0.84
CA PRO A 173 -27.88 15.76 -1.35
C PRO A 173 -28.81 16.77 -0.69
N VAL A 174 -28.34 18.02 -0.52
CA VAL A 174 -29.18 19.11 0.00
C VAL A 174 -30.34 19.41 -0.94
N ASP A 175 -30.10 19.36 -2.25
CA ASP A 175 -31.10 19.48 -3.29
C ASP A 175 -31.22 18.15 -4.04
N SER A 176 -32.44 17.62 -4.14
CA SER A 176 -32.70 16.35 -4.82
C SER A 176 -32.28 16.33 -6.29
N SER A 177 -32.23 17.49 -6.95
CA SER A 177 -31.71 17.64 -8.32
C SER A 177 -30.20 17.33 -8.45
N GLU A 178 -29.45 17.33 -7.33
CA GLU A 178 -28.02 17.06 -7.30
C GLU A 178 -27.69 15.58 -7.00
N TYR A 179 -28.69 14.70 -6.93
CA TYR A 179 -28.49 13.28 -6.66
C TYR A 179 -27.45 12.64 -7.62
N GLN A 180 -27.56 12.93 -8.91
CA GLN A 180 -26.62 12.38 -9.89
C GLN A 180 -25.17 12.87 -9.65
N LYS A 181 -25.00 14.13 -9.28
CA LYS A 181 -23.68 14.68 -8.94
C LYS A 181 -23.09 14.00 -7.70
N LEU A 182 -23.92 13.72 -6.68
CA LEU A 182 -23.50 12.99 -5.48
C LEU A 182 -23.03 11.57 -5.85
N LYS A 183 -23.83 10.85 -6.63
CA LYS A 183 -23.51 9.49 -7.10
C LYS A 183 -22.20 9.46 -7.88
N ASP A 184 -22.02 10.39 -8.83
CA ASP A 184 -20.79 10.48 -9.62
C ASP A 184 -19.57 10.87 -8.75
N GLY A 185 -19.78 11.73 -7.76
CA GLY A 185 -18.76 12.11 -6.78
C GLY A 185 -18.30 10.93 -5.92
N LEU A 186 -19.26 10.14 -5.41
CA LEU A 186 -18.95 8.92 -4.63
C LEU A 186 -18.23 7.87 -5.47
N ALA A 187 -18.64 7.68 -6.74
CA ALA A 187 -17.95 6.78 -7.64
C ALA A 187 -16.51 7.22 -7.90
N LYS A 188 -16.26 8.51 -8.10
CA LYS A 188 -14.90 9.06 -8.24
C LYS A 188 -14.07 8.91 -6.96
N LEU A 189 -14.67 9.14 -5.80
CA LEU A 189 -13.99 8.95 -4.51
C LEU A 189 -13.61 7.49 -4.31
N GLN A 190 -14.51 6.55 -4.62
CA GLN A 190 -14.25 5.11 -4.50
C GLN A 190 -13.11 4.63 -5.41
N LEU A 191 -12.84 5.31 -6.52
CA LEU A 191 -11.68 5.01 -7.38
C LEU A 191 -10.34 5.19 -6.63
N ASN A 192 -10.28 6.14 -5.70
CA ASN A 192 -9.05 6.45 -4.95
C ASN A 192 -9.09 5.95 -3.50
N ASP A 193 -10.22 5.43 -3.05
CA ASP A 193 -10.41 4.92 -1.69
C ASP A 193 -11.24 3.65 -1.71
N ALA A 194 -10.58 2.51 -1.66
CA ALA A 194 -11.21 1.19 -1.61
C ALA A 194 -11.74 0.81 -0.21
N SER A 195 -11.65 1.71 0.78
CA SER A 195 -12.06 1.43 2.16
C SER A 195 -13.57 1.46 2.39
N PHE A 196 -14.32 2.03 1.46
CA PHE A 196 -15.78 2.10 1.55
C PHE A 196 -16.49 1.53 0.31
N SER A 197 -17.72 1.13 0.50
CA SER A 197 -18.64 0.80 -0.58
C SER A 197 -19.90 1.64 -0.43
N PHE A 198 -20.56 1.96 -1.52
CA PHE A 198 -21.85 2.65 -1.50
C PHE A 198 -22.82 1.99 -2.46
N GLU A 199 -24.08 2.04 -2.12
CA GLU A 199 -25.19 1.58 -2.96
C GLU A 199 -26.32 2.58 -2.90
N PRO A 200 -27.06 2.78 -3.98
CA PRO A 200 -28.27 3.60 -3.95
C PRO A 200 -29.32 2.94 -3.06
N GLU A 201 -29.91 3.71 -2.16
CA GLU A 201 -31.09 3.29 -1.43
C GLU A 201 -32.29 3.31 -2.38
N SER A 202 -33.08 2.21 -2.39
CA SER A 202 -34.27 2.02 -3.25
C SER A 202 -35.48 2.73 -2.69
#